data_db517b4ecfbd61aea49cc77c06100856
#
_entry.id   db517b4ecfbd61aea49cc77c06100856
#
_cell.length_a   1.000
_cell.length_b   1.000
_cell.length_c   1.000
_cell.angle_alpha   90.00
_cell.angle_beta   90.00
_cell.angle_gamma   90.00
#
_symmetry.space_group_name_H-M   'P 1'
#
loop_
_entity.id
_entity.type
_entity.pdbx_description
1 polymer ?
#
loop_
_entity_poly.entity_id
_entity_poly.type
_entity_poly.pdbx_seq_one_letter_code
_entity_poly.pdbx_strand_id
1 'polypeptide(L)'
;MTCRILTLQNEQEWPKAAQWLQGRSNPGDGVENAVRDILAAVRDKGDEALVDFTRRFDCPDFAPPLRVSEQEIARAAASVSVESREQISGAAANIRAFHEAQLEKSWFLTRPDGSILGQRVLPVDAVGLYVPGGQGGNTPLVSSLLMNAIPAQVAGVPRLAVCTPPRKDGSVNPHILAAAHLLDIDEVYRVGGAWSIAALAYGTQSLPPVDVIAGPGNIYVTTAKRLVQGTVGIDMIAGPSEVLVLADSS
;
A
#
# COMPACT_ATOMS: atom_id res chain seq x y z
N MET A 1 15.73 2.23 16.58
CA MET A 1 15.44 0.94 17.24
C MET A 1 16.73 0.14 17.28
N THR A 2 17.15 -0.28 18.45
CA THR A 2 18.27 -1.24 18.61
C THR A 2 17.75 -2.63 18.29
N CYS A 3 18.38 -3.33 17.34
CA CYS A 3 18.09 -4.75 17.10
C CYS A 3 18.33 -5.56 18.37
N ARG A 4 17.35 -6.39 18.74
CA ARG A 4 17.55 -7.35 19.84
C ARG A 4 18.44 -8.49 19.34
N ILE A 5 19.57 -8.67 19.99
CA ILE A 5 20.48 -9.79 19.73
C ILE A 5 20.09 -10.94 20.66
N LEU A 6 19.77 -12.09 20.08
CA LEU A 6 19.57 -13.33 20.81
C LEU A 6 20.82 -14.20 20.59
N THR A 7 21.51 -14.53 21.67
CA THR A 7 22.62 -15.48 21.63
C THR A 7 22.15 -16.81 22.20
N LEU A 8 22.18 -17.85 21.38
CA LEU A 8 21.86 -19.21 21.79
C LEU A 8 23.19 -19.93 22.12
N GLN A 9 23.29 -20.47 23.32
CA GLN A 9 24.49 -21.18 23.77
C GLN A 9 24.45 -22.68 23.44
N ASN A 10 23.25 -23.19 23.25
CA ASN A 10 23.03 -24.62 22.96
C ASN A 10 21.64 -24.83 22.27
N GLU A 11 21.43 -26.00 21.70
CA GLU A 11 20.20 -26.35 21.00
C GLU A 11 18.94 -26.35 21.89
N GLN A 12 19.12 -26.52 23.21
CA GLN A 12 17.99 -26.56 24.16
C GLN A 12 17.34 -25.19 24.35
N GLU A 13 18.01 -24.11 23.94
CA GLU A 13 17.46 -22.75 23.99
C GLU A 13 16.65 -22.39 22.74
N TRP A 14 16.76 -23.19 21.67
CA TRP A 14 16.03 -22.95 20.43
C TRP A 14 14.50 -22.85 20.60
N PRO A 15 13.82 -23.70 21.41
CA PRO A 15 12.37 -23.57 21.58
C PRO A 15 11.92 -22.21 22.10
N LYS A 16 12.71 -21.55 22.98
CA LYS A 16 12.41 -20.19 23.47
C LYS A 16 12.53 -19.13 22.38
N ALA A 17 13.57 -19.25 21.54
CA ALA A 17 13.74 -18.37 20.40
C ALA A 17 12.63 -18.57 19.37
N ALA A 18 12.26 -19.82 19.07
CA ALA A 18 11.17 -20.17 18.18
C ALA A 18 9.82 -19.63 18.67
N GLN A 19 9.52 -19.80 19.95
CA GLN A 19 8.30 -19.25 20.56
C GLN A 19 8.25 -17.71 20.48
N TRP A 20 9.38 -17.04 20.70
CA TRP A 20 9.46 -15.58 20.56
C TRP A 20 9.26 -15.15 19.10
N LEU A 21 9.85 -15.86 18.14
CA LEU A 21 9.65 -15.59 16.70
C LEU A 21 8.19 -15.78 16.29
N GLN A 22 7.56 -16.88 16.71
CA GLN A 22 6.14 -17.15 16.42
C GLN A 22 5.20 -16.12 17.04
N GLY A 23 5.50 -15.66 18.27
CA GLY A 23 4.69 -14.62 18.94
C GLY A 23 4.69 -13.26 18.24
N ARG A 24 5.65 -12.99 17.33
CA ARG A 24 5.71 -11.76 16.54
C ARG A 24 4.63 -11.64 15.47
N SER A 25 4.06 -12.75 15.06
CA SER A 25 3.08 -12.81 13.96
C SER A 25 1.65 -12.49 14.41
N ASN A 26 1.37 -12.45 15.73
CA ASN A 26 0.03 -12.27 16.24
C ASN A 26 -0.15 -10.86 16.77
N PRO A 27 -0.97 -9.98 16.12
CA PRO A 27 -1.36 -8.73 16.73
C PRO A 27 -2.16 -9.04 17.98
N GLY A 28 -1.75 -8.49 19.14
CA GLY A 28 -2.53 -8.63 20.36
C GLY A 28 -3.95 -8.07 20.18
N ASP A 29 -4.91 -8.56 20.96
CA ASP A 29 -6.34 -8.20 20.90
C ASP A 29 -6.58 -6.68 20.91
N GLY A 30 -5.71 -5.90 21.56
CA GLY A 30 -5.80 -4.44 21.60
C GLY A 30 -5.63 -3.75 20.23
N VAL A 31 -4.83 -4.32 19.32
CA VAL A 31 -4.66 -3.76 17.96
C VAL A 31 -5.93 -3.98 17.14
N GLU A 32 -6.50 -5.19 17.22
CA GLU A 32 -7.70 -5.50 16.45
C GLU A 32 -8.88 -4.64 16.87
N ASN A 33 -9.12 -4.47 18.18
CA ASN A 33 -10.20 -3.63 18.69
C ASN A 33 -10.02 -2.17 18.23
N ALA A 34 -8.82 -1.61 18.38
CA ALA A 34 -8.54 -0.25 17.92
C ALA A 34 -8.78 -0.08 16.40
N VAL A 35 -8.44 -1.09 15.60
CA VAL A 35 -8.69 -1.04 14.15
C VAL A 35 -10.18 -1.16 13.85
N ARG A 36 -10.93 -2.01 14.55
CA ARG A 36 -12.40 -2.10 14.40
C ARG A 36 -13.09 -0.77 14.67
N ASP A 37 -12.66 -0.06 15.72
CA ASP A 37 -13.17 1.27 16.04
C ASP A 37 -12.88 2.29 14.93
N ILE A 38 -11.66 2.26 14.36
CA ILE A 38 -11.27 3.10 13.22
C ILE A 38 -12.15 2.79 12.00
N LEU A 39 -12.31 1.52 11.64
CA LEU A 39 -13.12 1.09 10.50
C LEU A 39 -14.57 1.54 10.65
N ALA A 40 -15.15 1.37 11.84
CA ALA A 40 -16.52 1.80 12.15
C ALA A 40 -16.65 3.33 12.03
N ALA A 41 -15.73 4.10 12.61
CA ALA A 41 -15.75 5.55 12.57
C ALA A 41 -15.69 6.08 11.12
N VAL A 42 -14.83 5.52 10.26
CA VAL A 42 -14.73 5.95 8.86
C VAL A 42 -16.01 5.60 8.10
N ARG A 43 -16.56 4.40 8.31
CA ARG A 43 -17.82 4.00 7.67
C ARG A 43 -18.98 4.91 8.05
N ASP A 44 -19.04 5.37 9.32
CA ASP A 44 -20.15 6.13 9.85
C ASP A 44 -20.02 7.63 9.54
N LYS A 45 -18.77 8.19 9.55
CA LYS A 45 -18.50 9.63 9.45
C LYS A 45 -17.77 10.06 8.19
N GLY A 46 -17.25 9.13 7.40
CA GLY A 46 -16.55 9.42 6.13
C GLY A 46 -15.36 10.35 6.30
N ASP A 47 -15.31 11.43 5.51
CA ASP A 47 -14.18 12.37 5.47
C ASP A 47 -13.90 13.03 6.83
N GLU A 48 -14.90 13.26 7.67
CA GLU A 48 -14.72 13.80 9.03
C GLU A 48 -13.78 12.91 9.84
N ALA A 49 -14.03 11.60 9.83
CA ALA A 49 -13.18 10.63 10.53
C ALA A 49 -11.76 10.59 9.94
N LEU A 50 -11.61 10.70 8.60
CA LEU A 50 -10.30 10.74 7.95
C LEU A 50 -9.48 11.94 8.42
N VAL A 51 -10.09 13.12 8.47
CA VAL A 51 -9.45 14.35 8.96
C VAL A 51 -9.04 14.22 10.43
N ASP A 52 -9.94 13.69 11.27
CA ASP A 52 -9.69 13.54 12.71
C ASP A 52 -8.54 12.58 12.99
N PHE A 53 -8.51 11.41 12.33
CA PHE A 53 -7.41 10.46 12.48
C PHE A 53 -6.09 10.99 11.90
N THR A 54 -6.14 11.70 10.77
CA THR A 54 -4.95 12.32 10.19
C THR A 54 -4.37 13.38 11.13
N ARG A 55 -5.21 14.21 11.78
CA ARG A 55 -4.76 15.16 12.80
C ARG A 55 -4.15 14.47 14.02
N ARG A 56 -4.79 13.41 14.46
CA ARG A 56 -4.35 12.68 15.66
C ARG A 56 -3.02 11.97 15.48
N PHE A 57 -2.75 11.39 14.31
CA PHE A 57 -1.64 10.46 14.13
C PHE A 57 -0.54 10.97 13.19
N ASP A 58 -0.87 11.79 12.19
CA ASP A 58 0.09 12.19 11.16
C ASP A 58 0.45 13.69 11.26
N CYS A 59 -0.53 14.57 11.17
CA CYS A 59 -0.35 16.03 11.04
C CYS A 59 -1.39 16.76 11.90
N PRO A 60 -1.03 17.25 13.13
CA PRO A 60 -1.99 17.87 14.05
C PRO A 60 -2.75 19.08 13.45
N ASP A 61 -2.10 19.85 12.59
CA ASP A 61 -2.66 21.04 11.95
C ASP A 61 -3.26 20.74 10.57
N PHE A 62 -3.53 19.47 10.27
CA PHE A 62 -4.05 19.07 8.97
C PHE A 62 -5.38 19.76 8.65
N ALA A 63 -5.45 20.36 7.46
CA ALA A 63 -6.66 20.94 6.92
C ALA A 63 -6.97 20.32 5.53
N PRO A 64 -8.25 20.09 5.21
CA PRO A 64 -8.66 19.64 3.87
C PRO A 64 -8.15 20.63 2.79
N PRO A 65 -8.04 20.16 1.56
CA PRO A 65 -8.63 18.94 1.00
C PRO A 65 -7.78 17.69 1.25
N LEU A 66 -8.46 16.54 1.33
CA LEU A 66 -7.80 15.21 1.43
C LEU A 66 -7.08 14.84 0.13
N ARG A 67 -7.68 15.14 -1.03
CA ARG A 67 -7.08 14.89 -2.34
C ARG A 67 -6.02 15.95 -2.67
N VAL A 68 -4.88 15.48 -3.17
CA VAL A 68 -3.83 16.34 -3.73
C VAL A 68 -4.28 16.84 -5.10
N SER A 69 -4.14 18.12 -5.37
CA SER A 69 -4.50 18.65 -6.69
C SER A 69 -3.48 18.26 -7.77
N GLU A 70 -3.92 18.15 -9.01
CA GLU A 70 -3.04 17.90 -10.16
C GLU A 70 -1.91 18.95 -10.26
N GLN A 71 -2.23 20.23 -9.98
CA GLN A 71 -1.23 21.30 -9.95
C GLN A 71 -0.16 21.10 -8.88
N GLU A 72 -0.54 20.54 -7.72
CA GLU A 72 0.41 20.23 -6.66
C GLU A 72 1.29 19.03 -7.04
N ILE A 73 0.70 17.99 -7.64
CA ILE A 73 1.44 16.84 -8.19
C ILE A 73 2.47 17.30 -9.21
N ALA A 74 2.07 18.12 -10.18
CA ALA A 74 2.95 18.66 -11.22
C ALA A 74 4.08 19.54 -10.64
N ARG A 75 3.76 20.43 -9.69
CA ARG A 75 4.76 21.28 -9.01
C ARG A 75 5.77 20.45 -8.22
N ALA A 76 5.30 19.43 -7.49
CA ALA A 76 6.16 18.53 -6.75
C ALA A 76 7.08 17.74 -7.69
N ALA A 77 6.56 17.21 -8.78
CA ALA A 77 7.35 16.52 -9.80
C ALA A 77 8.45 17.41 -10.40
N ALA A 78 8.14 18.68 -10.66
CA ALA A 78 9.11 19.66 -11.16
C ALA A 78 10.18 20.03 -10.12
N SER A 79 9.89 19.93 -8.81
CA SER A 79 10.83 20.25 -7.73
C SER A 79 11.85 19.16 -7.46
N VAL A 80 11.60 17.92 -7.90
CA VAL A 80 12.52 16.80 -7.75
C VAL A 80 13.66 16.90 -8.77
N SER A 81 14.89 16.61 -8.34
CA SER A 81 16.07 16.68 -9.21
C SER A 81 15.93 15.82 -10.47
N VAL A 82 16.61 16.22 -11.53
CA VAL A 82 16.62 15.45 -12.81
C VAL A 82 17.13 14.04 -12.56
N GLU A 83 18.22 13.91 -11.81
CA GLU A 83 18.80 12.61 -11.46
C GLU A 83 17.80 11.69 -10.74
N SER A 84 17.07 12.21 -9.73
CA SER A 84 16.06 11.41 -9.02
C SER A 84 14.92 10.99 -9.94
N ARG A 85 14.49 11.85 -10.86
CA ARG A 85 13.45 11.52 -11.85
C ARG A 85 13.91 10.43 -12.81
N GLU A 86 15.17 10.48 -13.27
CA GLU A 86 15.77 9.45 -14.11
C GLU A 86 15.87 8.11 -13.38
N GLN A 87 16.27 8.11 -12.11
CA GLN A 87 16.30 6.91 -11.27
C GLN A 87 14.91 6.30 -11.08
N ILE A 88 13.89 7.12 -10.81
CA ILE A 88 12.49 6.67 -10.69
C ILE A 88 12.00 6.10 -12.03
N SER A 89 12.30 6.78 -13.14
CA SER A 89 11.91 6.33 -14.48
C SER A 89 12.58 5.00 -14.85
N GLY A 90 13.88 4.84 -14.59
CA GLY A 90 14.60 3.60 -14.81
C GLY A 90 14.06 2.43 -13.97
N ALA A 91 13.75 2.68 -12.71
CA ALA A 91 13.11 1.69 -11.85
C ALA A 91 11.72 1.30 -12.39
N ALA A 92 10.91 2.28 -12.79
CA ALA A 92 9.58 2.03 -13.35
C ALA A 92 9.64 1.19 -14.63
N ALA A 93 10.60 1.46 -15.52
CA ALA A 93 10.80 0.69 -16.75
C ALA A 93 11.14 -0.79 -16.47
N ASN A 94 12.05 -1.04 -15.52
CA ASN A 94 12.41 -2.40 -15.12
C ASN A 94 11.23 -3.17 -14.51
N ILE A 95 10.45 -2.53 -13.63
CA ILE A 95 9.28 -3.12 -13.01
C ILE A 95 8.23 -3.44 -14.08
N ARG A 96 7.99 -2.51 -15.01
CA ARG A 96 7.04 -2.71 -16.10
C ARG A 96 7.41 -3.88 -16.99
N ALA A 97 8.65 -3.96 -17.44
CA ALA A 97 9.14 -5.06 -18.28
C ALA A 97 8.96 -6.43 -17.59
N PHE A 98 9.18 -6.50 -16.27
CA PHE A 98 8.96 -7.73 -15.51
C PHE A 98 7.48 -8.12 -15.48
N HIS A 99 6.58 -7.18 -15.17
CA HIS A 99 5.16 -7.47 -15.03
C HIS A 99 4.44 -7.67 -16.36
N GLU A 100 4.92 -7.07 -17.45
CA GLU A 100 4.42 -7.37 -18.80
C GLU A 100 4.61 -8.85 -19.17
N ALA A 101 5.72 -9.45 -18.72
CA ALA A 101 5.99 -10.88 -18.93
C ALA A 101 5.05 -11.80 -18.09
N GLN A 102 4.39 -11.28 -17.06
CA GLN A 102 3.47 -12.03 -16.19
C GLN A 102 2.01 -11.98 -16.67
N LEU A 103 1.70 -11.19 -17.71
CA LEU A 103 0.32 -11.04 -18.18
C LEU A 103 -0.26 -12.37 -18.63
N GLU A 104 -1.31 -12.80 -17.96
CA GLU A 104 -2.12 -13.94 -18.36
C GLU A 104 -3.05 -13.57 -19.52
N LYS A 105 -3.25 -14.52 -20.44
CA LYS A 105 -4.16 -14.34 -21.58
C LYS A 105 -5.42 -15.14 -21.38
N SER A 106 -6.55 -14.56 -21.78
CA SER A 106 -7.80 -15.30 -21.91
C SER A 106 -7.63 -16.42 -22.94
N TRP A 107 -8.24 -17.58 -22.68
CA TRP A 107 -8.22 -18.71 -23.59
C TRP A 107 -9.57 -19.39 -23.67
N PHE A 108 -9.88 -19.96 -24.84
CA PHE A 108 -11.13 -20.64 -25.11
C PHE A 108 -10.87 -21.92 -25.90
N LEU A 109 -11.63 -22.92 -25.61
CA LEU A 109 -11.58 -24.24 -26.18
C LEU A 109 -12.98 -24.64 -26.68
N THR A 110 -13.13 -24.99 -27.95
CA THR A 110 -14.39 -25.50 -28.53
C THR A 110 -14.33 -27.01 -28.54
N ARG A 111 -15.33 -27.65 -27.97
CA ARG A 111 -15.51 -29.11 -27.98
C ARG A 111 -16.21 -29.61 -29.25
N PRO A 112 -16.14 -30.93 -29.58
CA PRO A 112 -16.82 -31.52 -30.71
C PRO A 112 -18.35 -31.38 -30.70
N ASP A 113 -18.94 -31.27 -29.51
CA ASP A 113 -20.37 -31.05 -29.32
C ASP A 113 -20.82 -29.59 -29.49
N GLY A 114 -19.87 -28.69 -29.84
CA GLY A 114 -20.11 -27.27 -30.03
C GLY A 114 -20.06 -26.45 -28.75
N SER A 115 -19.85 -27.07 -27.56
CA SER A 115 -19.71 -26.31 -26.31
C SER A 115 -18.37 -25.55 -26.25
N ILE A 116 -18.38 -24.34 -25.70
CA ILE A 116 -17.22 -23.48 -25.52
C ILE A 116 -16.89 -23.40 -24.04
N LEU A 117 -15.66 -23.74 -23.67
CA LEU A 117 -15.10 -23.61 -22.34
C LEU A 117 -13.90 -22.69 -22.39
N GLY A 118 -13.66 -21.89 -21.36
CA GLY A 118 -12.50 -21.02 -21.33
C GLY A 118 -12.36 -20.25 -20.03
N GLN A 119 -11.27 -19.49 -19.95
CA GLN A 119 -11.01 -18.55 -18.89
C GLN A 119 -10.87 -17.15 -19.50
N ARG A 120 -11.70 -16.23 -19.02
CA ARG A 120 -11.62 -14.82 -19.38
C ARG A 120 -10.86 -14.07 -18.27
N VAL A 121 -9.71 -13.51 -18.59
CA VAL A 121 -8.89 -12.68 -17.69
C VAL A 121 -9.23 -11.22 -17.98
N LEU A 122 -9.65 -10.50 -16.97
CA LEU A 122 -10.03 -9.08 -17.05
C LEU A 122 -9.42 -8.31 -15.86
N PRO A 123 -9.09 -7.03 -16.05
CA PRO A 123 -8.77 -6.16 -14.92
C PRO A 123 -10.01 -5.94 -14.03
N VAL A 124 -9.77 -5.57 -12.80
CA VAL A 124 -10.78 -4.94 -11.93
C VAL A 124 -10.97 -3.47 -12.33
N ASP A 125 -12.07 -2.83 -11.90
CA ASP A 125 -12.36 -1.45 -12.30
C ASP A 125 -11.54 -0.42 -11.53
N ALA A 126 -11.21 -0.70 -10.25
CA ALA A 126 -10.46 0.24 -9.41
C ALA A 126 -9.53 -0.47 -8.41
N VAL A 127 -8.33 0.08 -8.22
CA VAL A 127 -7.36 -0.40 -7.22
C VAL A 127 -6.94 0.75 -6.30
N GLY A 128 -7.01 0.51 -5.00
CA GLY A 128 -6.49 1.39 -3.96
C GLY A 128 -5.06 0.99 -3.59
N LEU A 129 -4.14 1.93 -3.64
CA LEU A 129 -2.73 1.73 -3.36
C LEU A 129 -2.37 2.42 -2.05
N TYR A 130 -1.98 1.65 -1.05
CA TYR A 130 -1.45 2.20 0.19
C TYR A 130 0.07 2.33 0.09
N VAL A 131 0.57 3.56 0.24
CA VAL A 131 2.00 3.87 0.24
C VAL A 131 2.39 4.42 1.61
N PRO A 132 3.18 3.70 2.40
CA PRO A 132 3.59 4.17 3.72
C PRO A 132 4.43 5.45 3.64
N GLY A 133 4.27 6.34 4.62
CA GLY A 133 5.02 7.60 4.69
C GLY A 133 6.48 7.47 5.18
N GLY A 134 6.93 6.27 5.50
CA GLY A 134 8.25 6.04 6.10
C GLY A 134 8.36 6.68 7.50
N GLN A 135 9.54 7.13 7.89
CA GLN A 135 9.75 7.80 9.17
C GLN A 135 9.23 9.25 9.11
N GLY A 136 7.99 9.45 9.58
CA GLY A 136 7.37 10.79 9.63
C GLY A 136 7.17 11.45 8.26
N GLY A 137 7.02 10.67 7.19
CA GLY A 137 6.87 11.16 5.82
C GLY A 137 8.17 11.66 5.16
N ASN A 138 9.30 11.55 5.84
CA ASN A 138 10.59 12.06 5.33
C ASN A 138 11.35 11.06 4.45
N THR A 139 11.13 9.75 4.67
CA THR A 139 11.75 8.71 3.84
C THR A 139 10.76 8.25 2.78
N PRO A 140 10.89 8.69 1.52
CA PRO A 140 9.91 8.34 0.50
C PRO A 140 10.03 6.86 0.15
N LEU A 141 8.91 6.13 0.25
CA LEU A 141 8.82 4.75 -0.20
C LEU A 141 8.31 4.70 -1.65
N VAL A 142 9.06 5.33 -2.56
CA VAL A 142 8.74 5.41 -3.99
C VAL A 142 8.58 4.03 -4.59
N SER A 143 9.45 3.09 -4.20
CA SER A 143 9.37 1.70 -4.66
C SER A 143 8.03 1.04 -4.33
N SER A 144 7.42 1.36 -3.18
CA SER A 144 6.10 0.83 -2.82
C SER A 144 5.01 1.33 -3.78
N LEU A 145 5.08 2.59 -4.23
CA LEU A 145 4.17 3.09 -5.24
C LEU A 145 4.40 2.38 -6.59
N LEU A 146 5.64 2.34 -7.08
CA LEU A 146 5.96 1.73 -8.36
C LEU A 146 5.58 0.25 -8.42
N MET A 147 5.93 -0.53 -7.38
CA MET A 147 5.68 -1.96 -7.30
C MET A 147 4.20 -2.34 -7.21
N ASN A 148 3.33 -1.42 -6.81
CA ASN A 148 1.88 -1.66 -6.74
C ASN A 148 1.14 -1.03 -7.93
N ALA A 149 1.53 0.16 -8.37
CA ALA A 149 0.85 0.88 -9.45
C ALA A 149 1.14 0.26 -10.83
N ILE A 150 2.40 -0.08 -11.11
CA ILE A 150 2.79 -0.60 -12.43
C ILE A 150 2.12 -1.94 -12.74
N PRO A 151 2.08 -2.95 -11.83
CA PRO A 151 1.32 -4.17 -12.09
C PRO A 151 -0.16 -3.91 -12.37
N ALA A 152 -0.79 -2.98 -11.65
CA ALA A 152 -2.19 -2.62 -11.88
C ALA A 152 -2.38 -1.97 -13.26
N GLN A 153 -1.47 -1.07 -13.69
CA GLN A 153 -1.48 -0.49 -15.02
C GLN A 153 -1.26 -1.54 -16.12
N VAL A 154 -0.29 -2.44 -15.91
CA VAL A 154 -0.01 -3.53 -16.86
C VAL A 154 -1.21 -4.47 -16.98
N ALA A 155 -1.93 -4.73 -15.89
CA ALA A 155 -3.18 -5.49 -15.91
C ALA A 155 -4.34 -4.75 -16.61
N GLY A 156 -4.19 -3.45 -16.89
CA GLY A 156 -5.20 -2.63 -17.56
C GLY A 156 -6.26 -2.05 -16.62
N VAL A 157 -5.97 -1.90 -15.32
CA VAL A 157 -6.88 -1.28 -14.35
C VAL A 157 -7.08 0.20 -14.70
N PRO A 158 -8.33 0.65 -14.92
CA PRO A 158 -8.57 2.01 -15.41
C PRO A 158 -8.47 3.09 -14.31
N ARG A 159 -8.66 2.72 -13.03
CA ARG A 159 -8.62 3.67 -11.92
C ARG A 159 -7.66 3.24 -10.82
N LEU A 160 -6.72 4.11 -10.46
CA LEU A 160 -5.76 3.92 -9.38
C LEU A 160 -5.90 5.07 -8.36
N ALA A 161 -6.27 4.74 -7.12
CA ALA A 161 -6.36 5.67 -6.01
C ALA A 161 -5.20 5.44 -5.02
N VAL A 162 -4.32 6.41 -4.85
CA VAL A 162 -3.16 6.32 -3.96
C VAL A 162 -3.46 6.99 -2.63
N CYS A 163 -3.31 6.26 -1.52
CA CYS A 163 -3.36 6.80 -0.17
C CYS A 163 -1.96 6.78 0.45
N THR A 164 -1.52 7.93 0.95
CA THR A 164 -0.25 8.08 1.66
C THR A 164 -0.40 9.11 2.78
N PRO A 165 0.20 8.88 3.98
CA PRO A 165 0.10 9.84 5.07
C PRO A 165 0.78 11.16 4.69
N PRO A 166 0.21 12.30 5.10
CA PRO A 166 0.86 13.59 4.95
C PRO A 166 2.09 13.69 5.87
N ARG A 167 2.98 14.58 5.51
CA ARG A 167 4.07 15.06 6.36
C ARG A 167 3.51 15.96 7.46
N LYS A 168 4.37 16.34 8.42
CA LYS A 168 3.99 17.23 9.53
C LYS A 168 3.44 18.60 9.07
N ASP A 169 3.85 19.05 7.91
CA ASP A 169 3.40 20.30 7.28
C ASP A 169 2.15 20.12 6.40
N GLY A 170 1.53 18.94 6.41
CA GLY A 170 0.35 18.62 5.61
C GLY A 170 0.65 18.28 4.15
N SER A 171 1.88 18.40 3.68
CA SER A 171 2.27 18.06 2.32
C SER A 171 2.49 16.55 2.13
N VAL A 172 2.43 16.09 0.89
CA VAL A 172 2.91 14.74 0.52
C VAL A 172 4.36 14.83 0.07
N ASN A 173 5.14 13.78 0.32
CA ASN A 173 6.54 13.75 -0.11
C ASN A 173 6.65 13.95 -1.63
N PRO A 174 7.47 14.92 -2.10
CA PRO A 174 7.55 15.27 -3.52
C PRO A 174 8.02 14.12 -4.43
N HIS A 175 8.83 13.18 -3.92
CA HIS A 175 9.24 12.01 -4.71
C HIS A 175 8.09 11.03 -4.95
N ILE A 176 7.15 10.89 -3.99
CA ILE A 176 5.92 10.10 -4.19
C ILE A 176 5.04 10.77 -5.25
N LEU A 177 4.88 12.11 -5.19
CA LEU A 177 4.11 12.85 -6.18
C LEU A 177 4.77 12.83 -7.56
N ALA A 178 6.11 12.88 -7.62
CA ALA A 178 6.85 12.75 -8.88
C ALA A 178 6.67 11.36 -9.52
N ALA A 179 6.65 10.30 -8.71
CA ALA A 179 6.36 8.96 -9.20
C ALA A 179 4.89 8.82 -9.65
N ALA A 180 3.93 9.40 -8.91
CA ALA A 180 2.53 9.44 -9.32
C ALA A 180 2.36 10.18 -10.67
N HIS A 181 3.02 11.32 -10.81
CA HIS A 181 3.03 12.09 -12.06
C HIS A 181 3.63 11.30 -13.25
N LEU A 182 4.76 10.60 -13.02
CA LEU A 182 5.39 9.74 -14.04
C LEU A 182 4.47 8.62 -14.52
N LEU A 183 3.60 8.13 -13.63
CA LEU A 183 2.66 7.04 -13.90
C LEU A 183 1.26 7.52 -14.31
N ASP A 184 1.07 8.82 -14.56
CA ASP A 184 -0.22 9.44 -14.89
C ASP A 184 -1.31 9.16 -13.84
N ILE A 185 -0.93 9.13 -12.54
CA ILE A 185 -1.86 8.94 -11.43
C ILE A 185 -2.21 10.31 -10.84
N ASP A 186 -3.48 10.69 -10.96
CA ASP A 186 -4.03 11.97 -10.48
C ASP A 186 -4.86 11.84 -9.19
N GLU A 187 -5.24 10.62 -8.80
CA GLU A 187 -5.93 10.36 -7.55
C GLU A 187 -4.95 10.03 -6.43
N VAL A 188 -4.42 11.06 -5.77
CA VAL A 188 -3.54 10.92 -4.59
C VAL A 188 -4.21 11.59 -3.39
N TYR A 189 -4.28 10.85 -2.27
CA TYR A 189 -4.95 11.28 -1.04
C TYR A 189 -3.98 11.32 0.14
N ARG A 190 -4.06 12.41 0.94
CA ARG A 190 -3.31 12.65 2.17
C ARG A 190 -3.91 11.89 3.34
N VAL A 191 -3.99 10.58 3.22
CA VAL A 191 -4.64 9.71 4.20
C VAL A 191 -3.74 8.51 4.47
N GLY A 192 -3.37 8.28 5.72
CA GLY A 192 -2.49 7.18 6.15
C GLY A 192 -3.21 6.09 6.93
N GLY A 193 -2.42 5.23 7.57
CA GLY A 193 -2.89 4.28 8.59
C GLY A 193 -4.06 3.37 8.21
N ALA A 194 -4.71 2.82 9.23
CA ALA A 194 -5.87 1.93 9.06
C ALA A 194 -7.10 2.67 8.47
N TRP A 195 -7.21 3.98 8.69
CA TRP A 195 -8.32 4.78 8.18
C TRP A 195 -8.27 4.99 6.67
N SER A 196 -7.08 4.94 6.04
CA SER A 196 -6.98 4.90 4.57
C SER A 196 -7.52 3.61 3.99
N ILE A 197 -7.26 2.48 4.66
CA ILE A 197 -7.79 1.17 4.26
C ILE A 197 -9.33 1.16 4.38
N ALA A 198 -9.86 1.75 5.46
CA ALA A 198 -11.30 1.91 5.62
C ALA A 198 -11.93 2.75 4.51
N ALA A 199 -11.30 3.89 4.17
CA ALA A 199 -11.77 4.77 3.10
C ALA A 199 -11.77 4.08 1.73
N LEU A 200 -10.69 3.34 1.41
CA LEU A 200 -10.60 2.57 0.18
C LEU A 200 -11.65 1.44 0.11
N ALA A 201 -11.96 0.81 1.24
CA ALA A 201 -12.92 -0.30 1.29
C ALA A 201 -14.38 0.15 1.24
N TYR A 202 -14.75 1.20 2.00
CA TYR A 202 -16.15 1.61 2.19
C TYR A 202 -16.53 2.83 1.34
N GLY A 203 -15.53 3.57 0.86
CA GLY A 203 -15.75 4.88 0.27
C GLY A 203 -16.02 5.98 1.31
N THR A 204 -15.79 7.22 0.91
CA THR A 204 -16.16 8.42 1.65
C THR A 204 -16.61 9.50 0.66
N GLN A 205 -16.90 10.70 1.13
CA GLN A 205 -17.34 11.80 0.27
C GLN A 205 -16.28 12.20 -0.77
N SER A 206 -14.98 12.15 -0.38
CA SER A 206 -13.87 12.52 -1.27
C SER A 206 -13.21 11.34 -1.96
N LEU A 207 -13.34 10.12 -1.43
CA LEU A 207 -12.63 8.93 -1.92
C LEU A 207 -13.64 7.82 -2.23
N PRO A 208 -13.98 7.61 -3.50
CA PRO A 208 -14.84 6.48 -3.91
C PRO A 208 -14.18 5.12 -3.59
N PRO A 209 -14.97 4.08 -3.24
CA PRO A 209 -14.42 2.77 -2.92
C PRO A 209 -13.71 2.13 -4.11
N VAL A 210 -12.91 1.09 -3.83
CA VAL A 210 -12.16 0.33 -4.82
C VAL A 210 -12.47 -1.16 -4.74
N ASP A 211 -12.09 -1.93 -5.76
CA ASP A 211 -12.31 -3.37 -5.81
C ASP A 211 -11.20 -4.17 -5.11
N VAL A 212 -9.97 -3.65 -5.14
CA VAL A 212 -8.79 -4.28 -4.54
C VAL A 212 -7.92 -3.24 -3.84
N ILE A 213 -7.41 -3.57 -2.67
CA ILE A 213 -6.44 -2.75 -1.93
C ILE A 213 -5.10 -3.48 -1.94
N ALA A 214 -4.05 -2.79 -2.40
CA ALA A 214 -2.69 -3.27 -2.40
C ALA A 214 -1.74 -2.32 -1.68
N GLY A 215 -0.66 -2.87 -1.15
CA GLY A 215 0.42 -2.11 -0.53
C GLY A 215 0.83 -2.63 0.85
N PRO A 216 2.12 -2.45 1.21
CA PRO A 216 2.66 -2.82 2.50
C PRO A 216 2.23 -1.82 3.57
N GLY A 217 2.13 -2.27 4.82
CA GLY A 217 1.80 -1.41 5.94
C GLY A 217 2.25 -1.96 7.28
N ASN A 218 2.11 -1.16 8.33
CA ASN A 218 2.35 -1.59 9.70
C ASN A 218 1.23 -2.54 10.17
N ILE A 219 1.33 -3.00 11.42
CA ILE A 219 0.38 -3.94 12.02
C ILE A 219 -1.08 -3.44 11.95
N TYR A 220 -1.33 -2.12 12.10
CA TYR A 220 -2.67 -1.54 12.02
C TYR A 220 -3.23 -1.61 10.60
N VAL A 221 -2.41 -1.29 9.60
CA VAL A 221 -2.78 -1.38 8.18
C VAL A 221 -3.03 -2.83 7.78
N THR A 222 -2.15 -3.75 8.18
CA THR A 222 -2.31 -5.19 7.91
C THR A 222 -3.57 -5.74 8.57
N THR A 223 -3.85 -5.35 9.82
CA THR A 223 -5.07 -5.75 10.53
C THR A 223 -6.32 -5.16 9.85
N ALA A 224 -6.27 -3.91 9.41
CA ALA A 224 -7.37 -3.30 8.66
C ALA A 224 -7.66 -4.04 7.36
N LYS A 225 -6.63 -4.34 6.55
CA LYS A 225 -6.77 -5.15 5.33
C LYS A 225 -7.43 -6.50 5.61
N ARG A 226 -6.99 -7.19 6.66
CA ARG A 226 -7.59 -8.47 7.08
C ARG A 226 -9.08 -8.33 7.44
N LEU A 227 -9.44 -7.27 8.14
CA LEU A 227 -10.82 -7.06 8.62
C LEU A 227 -11.78 -6.61 7.51
N VAL A 228 -11.28 -5.98 6.45
CA VAL A 228 -12.11 -5.58 5.28
C VAL A 228 -12.13 -6.63 4.18
N GLN A 229 -11.34 -7.70 4.30
CA GLN A 229 -11.34 -8.81 3.34
C GLN A 229 -12.74 -9.43 3.23
N GLY A 230 -13.24 -9.54 2.02
CA GLY A 230 -14.62 -9.98 1.73
C GLY A 230 -15.57 -8.81 1.42
N THR A 231 -15.29 -7.59 1.94
CA THR A 231 -15.92 -6.36 1.45
C THR A 231 -15.17 -5.82 0.23
N VAL A 232 -13.85 -5.91 0.26
CA VAL A 232 -12.93 -5.52 -0.80
C VAL A 232 -11.87 -6.60 -0.98
N GLY A 233 -11.32 -6.77 -2.18
CA GLY A 233 -10.16 -7.64 -2.41
C GLY A 233 -8.90 -7.04 -1.76
N ILE A 234 -7.95 -7.89 -1.39
CA ILE A 234 -6.64 -7.46 -0.88
C ILE A 234 -5.52 -8.25 -1.58
N ASP A 235 -4.33 -7.65 -1.67
CA ASP A 235 -3.13 -8.30 -2.22
C ASP A 235 -2.67 -9.47 -1.35
N MET A 236 -2.39 -9.21 -0.06
CA MET A 236 -1.97 -10.21 0.91
C MET A 236 -2.12 -9.71 2.35
N ILE A 237 -2.11 -10.66 3.30
CA ILE A 237 -1.90 -10.38 4.72
C ILE A 237 -0.40 -10.58 4.98
N ALA A 238 0.35 -9.47 5.06
CA ALA A 238 1.78 -9.53 5.28
C ALA A 238 2.10 -10.01 6.71
N GLY A 239 2.94 -11.04 6.79
CA GLY A 239 3.58 -11.46 8.04
C GLY A 239 4.89 -10.70 8.29
N PRO A 240 5.60 -10.99 9.40
CA PRO A 240 6.94 -10.48 9.63
C PRO A 240 7.91 -11.01 8.57
N SER A 241 8.80 -10.14 8.08
CA SER A 241 9.85 -10.52 7.14
C SER A 241 10.99 -11.21 7.88
N GLU A 242 11.45 -12.33 7.34
CA GLU A 242 12.64 -13.03 7.79
C GLU A 242 13.73 -12.88 6.74
N VAL A 243 14.92 -12.48 7.16
CA VAL A 243 16.08 -12.26 6.28
C VAL A 243 17.26 -13.04 6.83
N LEU A 244 17.82 -13.90 5.99
CA LEU A 244 19.09 -14.57 6.26
C LEU A 244 20.17 -13.91 5.41
N VAL A 245 21.21 -13.39 6.07
CA VAL A 245 22.40 -12.86 5.40
C VAL A 245 23.53 -13.86 5.59
N LEU A 246 24.01 -14.42 4.48
CA LEU A 246 25.23 -15.25 4.47
C LEU A 246 26.35 -14.39 3.88
N ALA A 247 27.38 -14.18 4.66
CA ALA A 247 28.55 -13.41 4.25
C ALA A 247 29.81 -14.11 4.75
N ASP A 248 30.87 -14.05 3.97
CA ASP A 248 32.21 -14.43 4.37
C ASP A 248 33.17 -13.22 4.33
N SER A 249 34.44 -13.45 4.55
CA SER A 249 35.47 -12.41 4.59
C SER A 249 36.13 -12.14 3.23
N SER A 250 35.61 -12.70 2.13
CA SER A 250 36.14 -12.50 0.78
C SER A 250 35.61 -11.24 0.11
#